data_6a599d2628853a6bb83abd05a8a0ce4d
#
_entry.id   6a599d2628853a6bb83abd05a8a0ce4d
#
_cell.length_a   1.000
_cell.length_b   1.000
_cell.length_c   1.000
_cell.angle_alpha   90.00
_cell.angle_beta   90.00
_cell.angle_gamma   90.00
#
_symmetry.space_group_name_H-M   'P 1'
#
loop_
_entity.id
_entity.type
_entity.pdbx_description
1 polymer ?
#
loop_
_entity_poly.entity_id
_entity_poly.type
_entity_poly.pdbx_seq_one_letter_code
_entity_poly.pdbx_strand_id
1 'polypeptide(L)'
;MSDVEALGKALAAEHAAVYAYGLMGARTTGSLRSKVAAAFDAHRARRDQLRALISSGGGRPVEPEAAYALPVVPGNAREAVRLAVHVEEGVTAAYLELSAAQGAATRKLAALAMQESVIRSYGFRPSVTAFPGMPAKTTPAKTTAPPSATPGG
;
A
#
# COMPACT_ATOMS: atom_id res chain seq x y z
N MET A 1 -15.07 -1.83 -16.12
CA MET A 1 -13.61 -1.90 -16.11
C MET A 1 -13.19 -3.31 -16.47
N SER A 2 -12.33 -3.47 -17.46
CA SER A 2 -11.80 -4.78 -17.85
C SER A 2 -10.77 -5.28 -16.82
N ASP A 3 -10.54 -6.60 -16.78
CA ASP A 3 -9.50 -7.16 -15.90
C ASP A 3 -8.11 -6.59 -16.22
N VAL A 4 -7.82 -6.29 -17.48
CA VAL A 4 -6.56 -5.65 -17.92
C VAL A 4 -6.41 -4.25 -17.34
N GLU A 5 -7.47 -3.44 -17.32
CA GLU A 5 -7.45 -2.11 -16.71
C GLU A 5 -7.26 -2.20 -15.19
N ALA A 6 -7.94 -3.14 -14.55
CA ALA A 6 -7.79 -3.37 -13.10
C ALA A 6 -6.36 -3.84 -12.75
N LEU A 7 -5.78 -4.74 -13.55
CA LEU A 7 -4.37 -5.14 -13.43
C LEU A 7 -3.42 -3.96 -13.64
N GLY A 8 -3.75 -3.03 -14.55
CA GLY A 8 -2.97 -1.81 -14.78
C GLY A 8 -2.90 -0.90 -13.55
N LYS A 9 -4.00 -0.76 -12.80
CA LYS A 9 -4.02 -0.01 -11.52
C LYS A 9 -3.16 -0.68 -10.45
N ALA A 10 -3.25 -2.01 -10.33
CA ALA A 10 -2.40 -2.76 -9.41
C ALA A 10 -0.91 -2.62 -9.79
N LEU A 11 -0.58 -2.67 -11.08
CA LEU A 11 0.78 -2.46 -11.57
C LEU A 11 1.30 -1.05 -11.23
N ALA A 12 0.48 -0.02 -11.35
CA ALA A 12 0.86 1.34 -10.95
C ALA A 12 1.19 1.42 -9.45
N ALA A 13 0.43 0.73 -8.59
CA ALA A 13 0.72 0.65 -7.16
C ALA A 13 2.05 -0.08 -6.89
N GLU A 14 2.35 -1.15 -7.63
CA GLU A 14 3.62 -1.87 -7.50
C GLU A 14 4.82 -1.01 -7.96
N HIS A 15 4.67 -0.22 -9.02
CA HIS A 15 5.71 0.73 -9.42
C HIS A 15 6.00 1.76 -8.33
N ALA A 16 4.98 2.32 -7.71
CA ALA A 16 5.13 3.26 -6.59
C ALA A 16 5.77 2.59 -5.37
N ALA A 17 5.41 1.35 -5.06
CA ALA A 17 6.01 0.57 -3.98
C ALA A 17 7.51 0.31 -4.22
N VAL A 18 7.88 -0.13 -5.42
CA VAL A 18 9.30 -0.35 -5.78
C VAL A 18 10.10 0.94 -5.63
N TYR A 19 9.57 2.08 -6.07
CA TYR A 19 10.20 3.39 -5.89
C TYR A 19 10.41 3.73 -4.42
N ALA A 20 9.36 3.62 -3.61
CA ALA A 20 9.41 3.96 -2.19
C ALA A 20 10.39 3.07 -1.41
N TYR A 21 10.34 1.75 -1.64
CA TYR A 21 11.26 0.81 -0.98
C TYR A 21 12.71 0.99 -1.45
N GLY A 22 12.93 1.42 -2.68
CA GLY A 22 14.26 1.79 -3.17
C GLY A 22 14.85 2.96 -2.37
N LEU A 23 14.06 4.00 -2.11
CA LEU A 23 14.47 5.12 -1.26
C LEU A 23 14.72 4.70 0.18
N MET A 24 13.84 3.87 0.75
CA MET A 24 14.00 3.36 2.12
C MET A 24 15.27 2.52 2.29
N GLY A 25 15.65 1.74 1.30
CA GLY A 25 16.86 0.91 1.33
C GLY A 25 18.13 1.72 1.55
N ALA A 26 18.21 2.94 1.02
CA ALA A 26 19.34 3.83 1.21
C ALA A 26 19.37 4.52 2.58
N ARG A 27 18.28 4.47 3.34
CA ARG A 27 18.06 5.23 4.58
C ARG A 27 17.85 4.36 5.82
N THR A 28 18.00 3.06 5.68
CA THR A 28 17.78 2.09 6.76
C THR A 28 19.00 1.21 6.97
N THR A 29 19.12 0.63 8.15
CA THR A 29 20.21 -0.27 8.56
C THR A 29 19.67 -1.45 9.36
N GLY A 30 20.50 -2.46 9.59
CA GLY A 30 20.20 -3.60 10.47
C GLY A 30 18.97 -4.40 10.01
N SER A 31 18.17 -4.85 10.96
CA SER A 31 16.99 -5.68 10.71
C SER A 31 15.91 -4.96 9.91
N LEU A 32 15.76 -3.65 10.10
CA LEU A 32 14.83 -2.85 9.32
C LEU A 32 15.23 -2.83 7.83
N ARG A 33 16.51 -2.67 7.53
CA ARG A 33 17.01 -2.74 6.15
C ARG A 33 16.75 -4.09 5.51
N SER A 34 16.89 -5.18 6.27
CA SER A 34 16.58 -6.53 5.77
C SER A 34 15.10 -6.68 5.42
N LYS A 35 14.19 -6.15 6.24
CA LYS A 35 12.75 -6.12 5.95
C LYS A 35 12.42 -5.28 4.72
N VAL A 36 13.04 -4.11 4.61
CA VAL A 36 12.89 -3.21 3.45
C VAL A 36 13.37 -3.88 2.16
N ALA A 37 14.53 -4.54 2.19
CA ALA A 37 15.07 -5.27 1.03
C ALA A 37 14.15 -6.42 0.61
N ALA A 38 13.64 -7.21 1.56
CA ALA A 38 12.70 -8.29 1.28
C ALA A 38 11.40 -7.77 0.65
N ALA A 39 10.85 -6.66 1.15
CA ALA A 39 9.68 -6.01 0.58
C ALA A 39 9.96 -5.48 -0.83
N PHE A 40 11.09 -4.83 -1.04
CA PHE A 40 11.52 -4.35 -2.37
C PHE A 40 11.53 -5.48 -3.40
N ASP A 41 12.14 -6.61 -3.06
CA ASP A 41 12.21 -7.77 -3.96
C ASP A 41 10.82 -8.38 -4.21
N ALA A 42 9.97 -8.47 -3.18
CA ALA A 42 8.61 -8.96 -3.32
C ALA A 42 7.77 -8.09 -4.28
N HIS A 43 7.84 -6.77 -4.15
CA HIS A 43 7.14 -5.84 -5.05
C HIS A 43 7.69 -5.88 -6.47
N ARG A 44 8.99 -6.03 -6.65
CA ARG A 44 9.58 -6.23 -7.98
C ARG A 44 9.06 -7.49 -8.66
N ALA A 45 9.03 -8.60 -7.95
CA ALA A 45 8.50 -9.86 -8.46
C ALA A 45 7.01 -9.74 -8.85
N ARG A 46 6.22 -9.09 -8.01
CA ARG A 46 4.80 -8.86 -8.27
C ARG A 46 4.58 -7.93 -9.46
N ARG A 47 5.33 -6.84 -9.55
CA ARG A 47 5.35 -5.95 -10.72
C ARG A 47 5.59 -6.73 -12.01
N ASP A 48 6.60 -7.59 -12.02
CA ASP A 48 6.97 -8.35 -13.22
C ASP A 48 5.88 -9.37 -13.59
N GLN A 49 5.25 -10.00 -12.59
CA GLN A 49 4.10 -10.87 -12.78
C GLN A 49 2.91 -10.13 -13.40
N LEU A 50 2.57 -8.95 -12.90
CA LEU A 50 1.46 -8.14 -13.44
C LEU A 50 1.75 -7.69 -14.87
N ARG A 51 2.97 -7.28 -15.18
CA ARG A 51 3.38 -6.94 -16.55
C ARG A 51 3.15 -8.10 -17.51
N ALA A 52 3.55 -9.30 -17.12
CA ALA A 52 3.34 -10.51 -17.93
C ALA A 52 1.87 -10.82 -18.14
N LEU A 53 1.03 -10.72 -17.09
CA LEU A 53 -0.41 -10.95 -17.17
C LEU A 53 -1.11 -9.94 -18.08
N ILE A 54 -0.77 -8.67 -17.98
CA ILE A 54 -1.33 -7.61 -18.85
C ILE A 54 -0.95 -7.88 -20.30
N SER A 55 0.31 -8.17 -20.59
CA SER A 55 0.78 -8.44 -21.95
C SER A 55 0.13 -9.69 -22.53
N SER A 56 0.01 -10.76 -21.77
CA SER A 56 -0.67 -11.99 -22.22
C SER A 56 -2.18 -11.79 -22.44
N GLY A 57 -2.80 -10.86 -21.73
CA GLY A 57 -4.18 -10.45 -21.93
C GLY A 57 -4.39 -9.47 -23.10
N GLY A 58 -3.35 -9.19 -23.89
CA GLY A 58 -3.40 -8.27 -25.03
C GLY A 58 -3.33 -6.78 -24.65
N GLY A 59 -3.11 -6.47 -23.37
CA GLY A 59 -2.93 -5.10 -22.89
C GLY A 59 -1.49 -4.60 -22.99
N ARG A 60 -1.32 -3.30 -22.77
CA ARG A 60 -0.01 -2.67 -22.65
C ARG A 60 0.25 -2.31 -21.19
N PRO A 61 1.30 -2.88 -20.56
CA PRO A 61 1.66 -2.52 -19.19
C PRO A 61 1.97 -1.02 -19.07
N VAL A 62 1.48 -0.39 -17.98
CA VAL A 62 1.87 0.99 -17.66
C VAL A 62 3.35 1.03 -17.29
N GLU A 63 4.03 2.08 -17.72
CA GLU A 63 5.44 2.30 -17.37
C GLU A 63 5.55 3.02 -16.01
N PRO A 64 6.68 2.85 -15.29
CA PRO A 64 6.89 3.58 -14.05
C PRO A 64 7.04 5.08 -14.31
N GLU A 65 6.58 5.88 -13.35
CA GLU A 65 6.84 7.31 -13.33
C GLU A 65 8.30 7.62 -12.98
N ALA A 66 8.79 8.79 -13.37
CA ALA A 66 10.14 9.25 -13.01
C ALA A 66 10.29 9.45 -11.49
N ALA A 67 9.21 9.84 -10.80
CA ALA A 67 9.14 10.00 -9.36
C ALA A 67 7.68 9.87 -8.89
N TYR A 68 7.50 9.51 -7.63
CA TYR A 68 6.18 9.42 -6.99
C TYR A 68 6.11 10.38 -5.81
N ALA A 69 4.94 10.99 -5.61
CA ALA A 69 4.67 11.77 -4.40
C ALA A 69 4.60 10.82 -3.19
N LEU A 70 5.35 11.13 -2.16
CA LEU A 70 5.40 10.36 -0.92
C LEU A 70 4.93 11.24 0.25
N PRO A 71 4.20 10.68 1.24
CA PRO A 71 3.76 11.43 2.41
C PRO A 71 4.93 11.88 3.28
N VAL A 72 6.06 11.18 3.19
CA VAL A 72 7.31 11.50 3.86
C VAL A 72 8.48 10.94 3.06
N VAL A 73 9.55 11.74 2.93
CA VAL A 73 10.85 11.25 2.46
C VAL A 73 11.63 10.80 3.68
N PRO A 74 11.95 9.51 3.84
CA PRO A 74 12.47 8.99 5.09
C PRO A 74 13.90 9.50 5.35
N GLY A 75 14.11 10.18 6.48
CA GLY A 75 15.42 10.60 7.00
C GLY A 75 15.90 9.74 8.18
N ASN A 76 15.03 8.91 8.75
CA ASN A 76 15.31 8.06 9.90
C ASN A 76 14.43 6.79 9.89
N ALA A 77 14.69 5.86 10.81
CA ALA A 77 14.00 4.59 10.91
C ALA A 77 12.48 4.72 11.13
N ARG A 78 12.06 5.69 11.97
CA ARG A 78 10.63 5.93 12.25
C ARG A 78 9.87 6.37 11.01
N GLU A 79 10.45 7.27 10.25
CA GLU A 79 9.87 7.76 8.98
C GLU A 79 9.85 6.66 7.92
N ALA A 80 10.88 5.82 7.86
CA ALA A 80 10.90 4.65 6.97
C ALA A 80 9.76 3.66 7.32
N VAL A 81 9.53 3.38 8.59
CA VAL A 81 8.40 2.53 9.02
C VAL A 81 7.06 3.16 8.64
N ARG A 82 6.88 4.47 8.85
CA ARG A 82 5.65 5.17 8.44
C ARG A 82 5.41 5.07 6.94
N LEU A 83 6.45 5.27 6.16
CA LEU A 83 6.36 5.15 4.70
C LEU A 83 6.04 3.72 4.28
N ALA A 84 6.70 2.72 4.87
CA ALA A 84 6.44 1.31 4.56
C ALA A 84 4.97 0.93 4.82
N VAL A 85 4.43 1.29 5.97
CA VAL A 85 3.02 1.05 6.31
C VAL A 85 2.09 1.75 5.31
N HIS A 86 2.34 3.00 4.98
CA HIS A 86 1.57 3.75 3.98
C HIS A 86 1.59 3.07 2.61
N VAL A 87 2.74 2.60 2.17
CA VAL A 87 2.90 1.88 0.90
C VAL A 87 2.08 0.58 0.90
N GLU A 88 2.20 -0.23 1.95
CA GLU A 88 1.46 -1.49 2.04
C GLU A 88 -0.06 -1.28 2.14
N GLU A 89 -0.52 -0.23 2.81
CA GLU A 89 -1.93 0.17 2.82
C GLU A 89 -2.42 0.54 1.41
N GLY A 90 -1.65 1.31 0.66
CA GLY A 90 -1.96 1.67 -0.73
C GLY A 90 -1.98 0.47 -1.67
N VAL A 91 -1.02 -0.44 -1.54
CA VAL A 91 -0.98 -1.70 -2.30
C VAL A 91 -2.18 -2.57 -1.95
N THR A 92 -2.51 -2.71 -0.65
CA THR A 92 -3.70 -3.46 -0.20
C THR A 92 -4.98 -2.89 -0.82
N ALA A 93 -5.14 -1.57 -0.86
CA ALA A 93 -6.30 -0.92 -1.49
C ALA A 93 -6.39 -1.20 -2.99
N ALA A 94 -5.27 -1.15 -3.71
CA ALA A 94 -5.23 -1.46 -5.14
C ALA A 94 -5.63 -2.91 -5.44
N TYR A 95 -5.18 -3.86 -4.63
CA TYR A 95 -5.58 -5.26 -4.78
C TYR A 95 -7.00 -5.54 -4.28
N LEU A 96 -7.53 -4.77 -3.36
CA LEU A 96 -8.94 -4.83 -3.00
C LEU A 96 -9.81 -4.47 -4.21
N GLU A 97 -9.46 -3.43 -4.97
CA GLU A 97 -10.15 -3.11 -6.23
C GLU A 97 -10.02 -4.27 -7.24
N LEU A 98 -8.82 -4.85 -7.38
CA LEU A 98 -8.58 -5.98 -8.29
C LEU A 98 -9.36 -7.24 -7.89
N SER A 99 -9.76 -7.38 -6.63
CA SER A 99 -10.55 -8.52 -6.17
C SER A 99 -11.95 -8.60 -6.79
N ALA A 100 -12.42 -7.51 -7.41
CA ALA A 100 -13.67 -7.44 -8.17
C ALA A 100 -13.53 -7.89 -9.64
N ALA A 101 -12.36 -8.33 -10.09
CA ALA A 101 -12.11 -8.78 -11.45
C ALA A 101 -13.02 -9.97 -11.85
N GLN A 102 -13.31 -10.10 -13.15
CA GLN A 102 -14.14 -11.18 -13.67
C GLN A 102 -13.41 -12.54 -13.65
N GLY A 103 -12.10 -12.54 -13.91
CA GLY A 103 -11.28 -13.74 -13.93
C GLY A 103 -11.02 -14.31 -12.54
N ALA A 104 -11.33 -15.61 -12.33
CA ALA A 104 -11.10 -16.27 -11.04
C ALA A 104 -9.61 -16.27 -10.64
N ALA A 105 -8.72 -16.45 -11.61
CA ALA A 105 -7.26 -16.41 -11.37
C ALA A 105 -6.81 -15.02 -10.92
N THR A 106 -7.35 -13.96 -11.52
CA THR A 106 -7.08 -12.56 -11.15
C THR A 106 -7.56 -12.26 -9.73
N ARG A 107 -8.78 -12.71 -9.37
CA ARG A 107 -9.30 -12.58 -7.99
C ARG A 107 -8.42 -13.31 -6.97
N LYS A 108 -7.97 -14.53 -7.29
CA LYS A 108 -7.07 -15.30 -6.42
C LYS A 108 -5.75 -14.56 -6.21
N LEU A 109 -5.16 -14.04 -7.28
CA LEU A 109 -3.93 -13.24 -7.21
C LEU A 109 -4.14 -12.01 -6.31
N ALA A 110 -5.25 -11.30 -6.48
CA ALA A 110 -5.58 -10.14 -5.67
C ALA A 110 -5.68 -10.49 -4.18
N ALA A 111 -6.37 -11.55 -3.83
CA ALA A 111 -6.52 -12.02 -2.45
C ALA A 111 -5.16 -12.36 -1.81
N LEU A 112 -4.31 -13.09 -2.52
CA LEU A 112 -2.96 -13.44 -2.03
C LEU A 112 -2.09 -12.19 -1.84
N ALA A 113 -2.11 -11.27 -2.80
CA ALA A 113 -1.33 -10.04 -2.71
C ALA A 113 -1.79 -9.14 -1.56
N MET A 114 -3.10 -9.07 -1.29
CA MET A 114 -3.63 -8.37 -0.12
C MET A 114 -3.11 -8.96 1.19
N GLN A 115 -3.16 -10.29 1.35
CA GLN A 115 -2.65 -10.97 2.54
C GLN A 115 -1.16 -10.67 2.75
N GLU A 116 -0.36 -10.77 1.71
CA GLU A 116 1.07 -10.49 1.77
C GLU A 116 1.36 -9.05 2.18
N SER A 117 0.63 -8.07 1.64
CA SER A 117 0.79 -6.66 1.99
C SER A 117 0.41 -6.38 3.43
N VAL A 118 -0.70 -6.95 3.92
CA VAL A 118 -1.11 -6.81 5.33
C VAL A 118 -0.08 -7.43 6.27
N ILE A 119 0.46 -8.59 5.94
CA ILE A 119 1.49 -9.26 6.74
C ILE A 119 2.77 -8.41 6.77
N ARG A 120 3.20 -7.84 5.65
CA ARG A 120 4.36 -6.94 5.61
C ARG A 120 4.12 -5.67 6.45
N SER A 121 2.97 -5.05 6.30
CA SER A 121 2.58 -3.88 7.09
C SER A 121 2.65 -4.17 8.59
N TYR A 122 2.09 -5.30 9.03
CA TYR A 122 2.15 -5.75 10.41
C TYR A 122 3.60 -5.98 10.88
N GLY A 123 4.46 -6.52 10.01
CA GLY A 123 5.88 -6.72 10.31
C GLY A 123 6.65 -5.42 10.53
N PHE A 124 6.23 -4.32 9.90
CA PHE A 124 6.80 -2.98 10.14
C PHE A 124 6.19 -2.31 11.38
N ARG A 125 4.89 -2.40 11.54
CA ARG A 125 4.15 -1.86 12.68
C ARG A 125 3.03 -2.82 13.06
N PRO A 126 3.09 -3.47 14.24
CA PRO A 126 2.12 -4.46 14.70
C PRO A 126 0.75 -3.83 15.02
N SER A 127 0.01 -3.47 13.97
CA SER A 127 -1.32 -2.90 14.03
C SER A 127 -2.11 -3.34 12.81
N VAL A 128 -3.38 -3.68 12.98
CA VAL A 128 -4.27 -4.10 11.90
C VAL A 128 -5.56 -3.31 12.01
N THR A 129 -6.05 -2.80 10.88
CA THR A 129 -7.40 -2.24 10.78
C THR A 129 -8.43 -3.34 10.57
N ALA A 130 -9.67 -3.12 11.00
CA ALA A 130 -10.74 -4.11 10.85
C ALA A 130 -11.01 -4.45 9.37
N PHE A 131 -10.82 -3.49 8.47
CA PHE A 131 -11.03 -3.63 7.03
C PHE A 131 -9.82 -3.09 6.27
N PRO A 132 -8.74 -3.89 6.11
CA PRO A 132 -7.56 -3.47 5.38
C PRO A 132 -7.91 -3.08 3.92
N GLY A 133 -7.35 -1.97 3.44
CA GLY A 133 -7.61 -1.44 2.10
C GLY A 133 -8.86 -0.57 1.96
N MET A 134 -9.74 -0.56 2.97
CA MET A 134 -10.90 0.32 2.98
C MET A 134 -10.55 1.69 3.59
N PRO A 135 -11.16 2.79 3.08
CA PRO A 135 -10.99 4.10 3.69
C PRO A 135 -11.45 4.07 5.15
N ALA A 136 -10.65 4.63 6.06
CA ALA A 136 -11.06 4.79 7.44
C ALA A 136 -12.28 5.72 7.50
N LYS A 137 -13.36 5.29 8.16
CA LYS A 137 -14.45 6.21 8.49
C LYS A 137 -13.93 7.25 9.49
N THR A 138 -13.84 8.49 9.07
CA THR A 138 -13.60 9.60 9.98
C THR A 138 -14.84 9.74 10.87
N THR A 139 -14.76 9.24 12.09
CA THR A 139 -15.77 9.56 13.11
C THR A 139 -15.59 11.06 13.41
N PRO A 140 -16.60 11.90 13.21
CA PRO A 140 -16.49 13.31 13.59
C PRO A 140 -16.13 13.38 15.07
N ALA A 141 -15.11 14.14 15.40
CA ALA A 141 -14.70 14.39 16.77
C ALA A 141 -15.93 14.90 17.56
N LYS A 142 -16.29 14.18 18.64
CA LYS A 142 -17.35 14.60 19.53
C LYS A 142 -16.92 15.93 20.15
N THR A 143 -17.48 17.02 19.67
CA THR A 143 -17.25 18.34 20.25
C THR A 143 -17.83 18.31 21.68
N THR A 144 -16.97 18.16 22.66
CA THR A 144 -17.31 18.41 24.04
C THR A 144 -17.54 19.90 24.20
N ALA A 145 -18.79 20.29 24.33
CA ALA A 145 -19.12 21.66 24.69
C ALA A 145 -18.47 22.02 26.03
N PRO A 146 -17.92 23.24 26.17
CA PRO A 146 -17.37 23.69 27.45
C PRO A 146 -18.48 23.74 28.51
N PRO A 147 -18.17 23.44 29.78
CA PRO A 147 -19.16 23.52 30.84
C PRO A 147 -19.64 24.96 30.98
N SER A 148 -20.96 25.13 30.99
CA SER A 148 -21.59 26.42 31.24
C SER A 148 -21.17 26.95 32.63
N ALA A 149 -20.58 28.13 32.67
CA ALA A 149 -20.34 28.82 33.92
C ALA A 149 -21.67 29.21 34.55
N THR A 150 -21.92 28.73 35.74
CA THR A 150 -23.06 29.16 36.58
C THR A 150 -22.76 30.56 37.10
N PRO A 151 -23.63 31.56 36.93
CA PRO A 151 -23.48 32.84 37.61
C PRO A 151 -23.80 32.66 39.06
N GLY A 152 -22.78 32.85 39.91
CA GLY A 152 -22.97 32.97 41.36
C GLY A 152 -23.65 34.29 41.68
N GLY A 153 -24.71 34.17 42.44
CA GLY A 153 -25.41 35.30 43.09
C GLY A 153 -24.68 35.78 44.33
#